data_9b8cd8f633334e421c7acd612dfe7c19
#
_entry.id   9b8cd8f633334e421c7acd612dfe7c19
#
_cell.length_a   1.000
_cell.length_b   1.000
_cell.length_c   1.000
_cell.angle_alpha   90.00
_cell.angle_beta   90.00
_cell.angle_gamma   90.00
#
_symmetry.space_group_name_H-M   'P 1'
#
loop_
_entity.id
_entity.type
_entity.pdbx_description
1 polymer ?
#
loop_
_entity_poly.entity_id
_entity_poly.type
_entity_poly.pdbx_seq_one_letter_code
_entity_poly.pdbx_strand_id
1 'polypeptide(L)'
;MAMGGVLSSLEDCWAKGQLRDLEHDLDRFIRDNLVEIRRVMAEGRGSGTEIARRRFMRGEINDHQLVDFCVRAVLRKRGTCNPRRDIQEQCYEIEKEVWYEGERVQRPVGAERREEIARSWASQHASKWREWRLFQLLYVWEKKADLYVPILTVNDASERKS
;
A
#
# COMPACT_ATOMS: atom_id res chain seq x y z
N MET A 1 1.63 -21.66 -5.96
CA MET A 1 2.77 -21.31 -5.13
C MET A 1 2.31 -20.75 -3.80
N ALA A 2 2.79 -21.33 -2.76
CA ALA A 2 2.31 -21.05 -1.43
C ALA A 2 2.61 -19.60 -1.00
N MET A 3 1.66 -19.00 -0.32
CA MET A 3 1.82 -17.70 0.37
C MET A 3 3.09 -17.63 1.23
N GLY A 4 3.61 -18.76 1.69
CA GLY A 4 4.83 -18.86 2.47
C GLY A 4 6.07 -18.27 1.80
N GLY A 5 6.22 -18.41 0.46
CA GLY A 5 7.33 -17.83 -0.28
C GLY A 5 7.29 -16.30 -0.36
N VAL A 6 6.10 -15.72 -0.48
CA VAL A 6 5.89 -14.27 -0.51
C VAL A 6 6.19 -13.67 0.87
N LEU A 7 5.67 -14.26 1.93
CA LEU A 7 5.91 -13.81 3.31
C LEU A 7 7.39 -13.88 3.68
N SER A 8 8.07 -14.97 3.32
CA SER A 8 9.50 -15.12 3.54
C SER A 8 10.32 -14.03 2.84
N SER A 9 9.94 -13.70 1.58
CA SER A 9 10.58 -12.62 0.82
C SER A 9 10.35 -11.25 1.47
N LEU A 10 9.15 -10.98 1.97
CA LEU A 10 8.83 -9.72 2.66
C LEU A 10 9.59 -9.60 3.98
N GLU A 11 9.70 -10.68 4.75
CA GLU A 11 10.49 -10.72 5.99
C GLU A 11 11.96 -10.41 5.73
N ASP A 12 12.53 -10.99 4.67
CA ASP A 12 13.90 -10.72 4.25
C ASP A 12 14.07 -9.24 3.85
N CYS A 13 13.18 -8.71 3.05
CA CYS A 13 13.20 -7.31 2.64
C CYS A 13 13.11 -6.38 3.86
N TRP A 14 12.25 -6.70 4.80
CA TRP A 14 12.10 -5.94 6.04
C TRP A 14 13.39 -5.97 6.86
N ALA A 15 13.96 -7.15 7.06
CA ALA A 15 15.19 -7.32 7.84
C ALA A 15 16.38 -6.57 7.22
N LYS A 16 16.45 -6.51 5.88
CA LYS A 16 17.51 -5.81 5.15
C LYS A 16 17.26 -4.31 4.98
N GLY A 17 16.16 -3.79 5.50
CA GLY A 17 15.79 -2.37 5.38
C GLY A 17 15.37 -1.96 3.97
N GLN A 18 14.98 -2.89 3.12
CA GLN A 18 14.58 -2.62 1.73
C GLN A 18 13.18 -2.03 1.62
N LEU A 19 12.39 -2.04 2.70
CA LEU A 19 11.05 -1.47 2.74
C LEU A 19 11.00 -0.09 3.41
N ARG A 20 12.15 0.53 3.70
CA ARG A 20 12.21 1.85 4.36
C ARG A 20 11.48 2.95 3.63
N ASP A 21 11.57 2.98 2.30
CA ASP A 21 10.85 3.97 1.49
C ASP A 21 9.35 3.81 1.65
N LEU A 22 8.86 2.57 1.72
CA LEU A 22 7.45 2.28 1.95
C LEU A 22 7.02 2.62 3.38
N GLU A 23 7.91 2.49 4.36
CA GLU A 23 7.63 2.94 5.72
C GLU A 23 7.41 4.46 5.76
N HIS A 24 8.24 5.23 5.07
CA HIS A 24 8.09 6.68 4.95
C HIS A 24 6.81 7.05 4.21
N ASP A 25 6.52 6.35 3.12
CA ASP A 25 5.31 6.58 2.34
C ASP A 25 4.06 6.27 3.15
N LEU A 26 4.06 5.18 3.92
CA LEU A 26 2.95 4.83 4.80
C LEU A 26 2.76 5.87 5.92
N ASP A 27 3.84 6.30 6.55
CA ASP A 27 3.79 7.33 7.59
C ASP A 27 3.15 8.61 7.07
N ARG A 28 3.61 9.09 5.93
CA ARG A 28 3.05 10.27 5.27
C ARG A 28 1.58 10.06 4.93
N PHE A 29 1.24 8.91 4.36
CA PHE A 29 -0.14 8.57 3.98
C PHE A 29 -1.08 8.62 5.19
N ILE A 30 -0.68 8.01 6.30
CA ILE A 30 -1.52 8.01 7.53
C ILE A 30 -1.68 9.42 8.06
N ARG A 31 -0.62 10.20 8.12
CA ARG A 31 -0.67 11.58 8.62
C ARG A 31 -1.51 12.48 7.71
N ASP A 32 -1.37 12.35 6.40
CA ASP A 32 -2.13 13.13 5.44
C ASP A 32 -3.61 12.73 5.38
N ASN A 33 -3.94 11.48 5.73
CA ASN A 33 -5.30 10.95 5.70
C ASN A 33 -5.89 10.68 7.09
N LEU A 34 -5.30 11.29 8.12
CA LEU A 34 -5.70 11.08 9.51
C LEU A 34 -7.18 11.35 9.73
N VAL A 35 -7.69 12.45 9.19
CA VAL A 35 -9.10 12.86 9.31
C VAL A 35 -10.01 11.84 8.60
N GLU A 36 -9.64 11.40 7.40
CA GLU A 36 -10.41 10.40 6.65
C GLU A 36 -10.47 9.06 7.40
N ILE A 37 -9.33 8.59 7.91
CA ILE A 37 -9.25 7.33 8.64
C ILE A 37 -10.13 7.40 9.91
N ARG A 38 -10.03 8.48 10.66
CA ARG A 38 -10.85 8.71 11.87
C ARG A 38 -12.34 8.74 11.54
N ARG A 39 -12.70 9.36 10.40
CA ARG A 39 -14.08 9.40 9.94
C ARG A 39 -14.61 8.03 9.58
N VAL A 40 -13.81 7.22 8.86
CA VAL A 40 -14.15 5.83 8.53
C VAL A 40 -14.38 5.03 9.80
N MET A 41 -13.52 5.21 10.81
CA MET A 41 -13.67 4.55 12.11
C MET A 41 -14.95 4.99 12.83
N ALA A 42 -15.27 6.28 12.78
CA ALA A 42 -16.42 6.86 13.47
C ALA A 42 -17.76 6.54 12.78
N GLU A 43 -17.79 6.63 11.46
CA GLU A 43 -19.02 6.48 10.68
C GLU A 43 -19.27 5.05 10.17
N GLY A 44 -18.21 4.26 10.03
CA GLY A 44 -18.30 2.89 9.54
C GLY A 44 -18.83 2.79 8.11
N ARG A 45 -18.56 3.78 7.27
CA ARG A 45 -19.05 3.81 5.89
C ARG A 45 -18.03 3.23 4.91
N GLY A 46 -18.49 2.37 4.01
CA GLY A 46 -17.74 1.81 2.90
C GLY A 46 -16.89 0.59 3.27
N SER A 47 -16.59 -0.23 2.27
CA SER A 47 -15.59 -1.34 2.27
C SER A 47 -15.61 -2.28 3.49
N GLY A 48 -16.81 -2.62 4.02
CA GLY A 48 -16.91 -3.55 5.14
C GLY A 48 -16.59 -2.96 6.52
N THR A 49 -16.20 -1.69 6.60
CA THR A 49 -15.89 -1.03 7.88
C THR A 49 -17.12 -0.92 8.79
N GLU A 50 -18.32 -0.93 8.22
CA GLU A 50 -19.58 -1.00 8.95
C GLU A 50 -19.65 -2.21 9.88
N ILE A 51 -19.23 -3.37 9.37
CA ILE A 51 -19.24 -4.62 10.14
C ILE A 51 -18.25 -4.52 11.30
N ALA A 52 -17.05 -4.02 11.05
CA ALA A 52 -16.03 -3.83 12.09
C ALA A 52 -16.52 -2.86 13.17
N ARG A 53 -17.16 -1.77 12.78
CA ARG A 53 -17.72 -0.80 13.73
C ARG A 53 -18.83 -1.41 14.59
N ARG A 54 -19.75 -2.17 13.99
CA ARG A 54 -20.80 -2.87 14.74
C ARG A 54 -20.21 -3.83 15.76
N ARG A 55 -19.20 -4.59 15.37
CA ARG A 55 -18.51 -5.52 16.28
C ARG A 55 -17.79 -4.78 17.40
N PHE A 56 -17.19 -3.64 17.10
CA PHE A 56 -16.58 -2.76 18.08
C PHE A 56 -17.63 -2.26 19.11
N MET A 57 -18.77 -1.78 18.61
CA MET A 57 -19.86 -1.28 19.47
C MET A 57 -20.44 -2.36 20.36
N ARG A 58 -20.37 -3.62 19.96
CA ARG A 58 -20.81 -4.78 20.76
C ARG A 58 -19.73 -5.30 21.72
N GLY A 59 -18.54 -4.68 21.73
CA GLY A 59 -17.43 -5.15 22.53
C GLY A 59 -16.74 -6.41 22.03
N GLU A 60 -17.04 -6.84 20.80
CA GLU A 60 -16.46 -8.05 20.20
C GLU A 60 -15.01 -7.85 19.72
N ILE A 61 -14.63 -6.62 19.38
CA ILE A 61 -13.27 -6.24 18.98
C ILE A 61 -12.82 -5.01 19.76
N ASN A 62 -11.52 -4.87 19.94
CA ASN A 62 -10.91 -3.74 20.65
C ASN A 62 -10.51 -2.60 19.69
N ASP A 63 -10.00 -1.49 20.25
CA ASP A 63 -9.55 -0.33 19.49
C ASP A 63 -8.49 -0.70 18.44
N HIS A 64 -7.52 -1.52 18.82
CA HIS A 64 -6.46 -1.94 17.92
C HIS A 64 -7.01 -2.68 16.70
N GLN A 65 -7.95 -3.59 16.91
CA GLN A 65 -8.58 -4.36 15.84
C GLN A 65 -9.44 -3.47 14.93
N LEU A 66 -10.16 -2.50 15.50
CA LEU A 66 -10.93 -1.53 14.72
C LEU A 66 -10.01 -0.67 13.85
N VAL A 67 -8.94 -0.13 14.42
CA VAL A 67 -7.95 0.67 13.70
C VAL A 67 -7.34 -0.15 12.57
N ASP A 68 -6.89 -1.36 12.86
CA ASP A 68 -6.28 -2.24 11.87
C ASP A 68 -7.22 -2.49 10.69
N PHE A 69 -8.47 -2.81 10.98
CA PHE A 69 -9.46 -3.07 9.95
C PHE A 69 -9.70 -1.83 9.08
N CYS A 70 -9.86 -0.67 9.69
CA CYS A 70 -10.15 0.58 8.97
C CYS A 70 -8.97 1.06 8.14
N VAL A 71 -7.74 0.98 8.66
CA VAL A 71 -6.54 1.35 7.90
C VAL A 71 -6.35 0.43 6.70
N ARG A 72 -6.51 -0.88 6.89
CA ARG A 72 -6.43 -1.85 5.79
C ARG A 72 -7.48 -1.56 4.72
N ALA A 73 -8.70 -1.21 5.11
CA ALA A 73 -9.76 -0.84 4.18
C ALA A 73 -9.40 0.40 3.37
N VAL A 74 -8.87 1.44 4.01
CA VAL A 74 -8.43 2.67 3.33
C VAL A 74 -7.27 2.38 2.38
N LEU A 75 -6.28 1.59 2.80
CA LEU A 75 -5.15 1.19 1.95
C LEU A 75 -5.62 0.42 0.71
N ARG A 76 -6.53 -0.53 0.88
CA ARG A 76 -7.10 -1.29 -0.25
C ARG A 76 -7.89 -0.41 -1.20
N LYS A 77 -8.64 0.53 -0.69
CA LYS A 77 -9.41 1.47 -1.50
C LYS A 77 -8.51 2.38 -2.33
N ARG A 78 -7.44 2.90 -1.74
CA ARG A 78 -6.49 3.77 -2.42
C ARG A 78 -5.55 3.00 -3.35
N GLY A 79 -5.12 1.81 -2.94
CA GLY A 79 -4.21 0.95 -3.68
C GLY A 79 -2.76 1.40 -3.68
N THR A 80 -2.48 2.60 -3.18
CA THR A 80 -1.14 3.18 -3.14
C THR A 80 -1.00 4.19 -2.01
N CYS A 81 0.21 4.33 -1.47
CA CYS A 81 0.56 5.40 -0.55
C CYS A 81 1.37 6.52 -1.23
N ASN A 82 1.99 6.23 -2.37
CA ASN A 82 2.78 7.19 -3.12
C ASN A 82 2.69 6.87 -4.62
N PRO A 83 1.70 7.46 -5.33
CA PRO A 83 1.51 7.19 -6.77
C PRO A 83 2.73 7.51 -7.61
N ARG A 84 3.47 8.56 -7.27
CA ARG A 84 4.68 8.94 -8.02
C ARG A 84 5.74 7.86 -7.93
N ARG A 85 6.01 7.33 -6.74
CA ARG A 85 6.96 6.23 -6.55
C ARG A 85 6.52 5.00 -7.33
N ASP A 86 5.24 4.67 -7.27
CA ASP A 86 4.69 3.50 -7.95
C ASP A 86 4.88 3.59 -9.47
N ILE A 87 4.63 4.77 -10.05
CA ILE A 87 4.85 5.01 -11.47
C ILE A 87 6.35 4.90 -11.82
N GLN A 88 7.22 5.51 -11.01
CA GLN A 88 8.67 5.46 -11.22
C GLN A 88 9.20 4.03 -11.20
N GLU A 89 8.75 3.20 -10.25
CA GLU A 89 9.17 1.81 -10.15
C GLU A 89 8.66 0.96 -11.31
N GLN A 90 7.42 1.20 -11.77
CA GLN A 90 6.88 0.54 -12.95
C GLN A 90 7.66 0.94 -14.21
N CYS A 91 7.99 2.22 -14.36
CA CYS A 91 8.84 2.68 -15.47
C CYS A 91 10.21 2.01 -15.46
N TYR A 92 10.77 1.81 -14.27
CA TYR A 92 12.04 1.09 -14.15
C TYR A 92 11.94 -0.36 -14.64
N GLU A 93 10.85 -1.04 -14.31
CA GLU A 93 10.60 -2.40 -14.83
C GLU A 93 10.46 -2.42 -16.35
N ILE A 94 9.78 -1.42 -16.92
CA ILE A 94 9.65 -1.26 -18.36
C ILE A 94 11.02 -1.01 -19.02
N GLU A 95 11.85 -0.16 -18.41
CA GLU A 95 13.20 0.11 -18.92
C GLU A 95 14.09 -1.14 -18.93
N LYS A 96 13.93 -2.03 -17.99
CA LYS A 96 14.61 -3.34 -18.01
C LYS A 96 14.19 -4.15 -19.24
N GLU A 97 12.90 -4.19 -19.55
CA GLU A 97 12.40 -4.90 -20.74
C GLU A 97 12.95 -4.28 -22.03
N VAL A 98 13.03 -2.95 -22.08
CA VAL A 98 13.66 -2.24 -23.21
C VAL A 98 15.13 -2.62 -23.35
N TRP A 99 15.84 -2.68 -22.23
CA TRP A 99 17.25 -3.10 -22.23
C TRP A 99 17.43 -4.53 -22.76
N TYR A 100 16.62 -5.47 -22.27
CA TYR A 100 16.65 -6.86 -22.75
C TYR A 100 16.34 -6.95 -24.24
N GLU A 101 15.39 -6.18 -24.74
CA GLU A 101 15.08 -6.14 -26.17
C GLU A 101 16.29 -5.63 -26.99
N GLY A 102 16.94 -4.56 -26.52
CA GLY A 102 18.15 -4.04 -27.15
C GLY A 102 19.28 -5.06 -27.22
N GLU A 103 19.49 -5.80 -26.15
CA GLU A 103 20.47 -6.90 -26.10
C GLU A 103 20.10 -8.03 -27.07
N ARG A 104 18.81 -8.39 -27.12
CA ARG A 104 18.31 -9.44 -27.99
C ARG A 104 18.51 -9.12 -29.48
N VAL A 105 18.23 -7.89 -29.90
CA VAL A 105 18.32 -7.45 -31.30
C VAL A 105 19.67 -6.84 -31.65
N GLN A 106 20.55 -6.65 -30.66
CA GLN A 106 21.90 -6.11 -30.82
C GLN A 106 21.94 -4.70 -31.48
N ARG A 107 20.94 -3.87 -31.11
CA ARG A 107 20.85 -2.48 -31.59
C ARG A 107 19.96 -1.66 -30.61
N PRO A 108 20.10 -0.32 -30.60
CA PRO A 108 19.23 0.53 -29.79
C PRO A 108 17.75 0.35 -30.15
N VAL A 109 16.89 0.38 -29.13
CA VAL A 109 15.44 0.27 -29.30
C VAL A 109 14.90 1.65 -29.68
N GLY A 110 14.17 1.76 -30.80
CA GLY A 110 13.54 2.99 -31.22
C GLY A 110 12.32 3.37 -30.36
N ALA A 111 11.90 4.63 -30.49
CA ALA A 111 10.81 5.18 -29.69
C ALA A 111 9.49 4.40 -29.84
N GLU A 112 9.15 4.02 -31.08
CA GLU A 112 7.94 3.26 -31.37
C GLU A 112 7.94 1.89 -30.69
N ARG A 113 9.06 1.18 -30.74
CA ARG A 113 9.20 -0.13 -30.09
C ARG A 113 9.20 0.00 -28.57
N ARG A 114 9.80 1.06 -28.01
CA ARG A 114 9.76 1.34 -26.58
C ARG A 114 8.31 1.51 -26.12
N GLU A 115 7.49 2.21 -26.87
CA GLU A 115 6.08 2.42 -26.57
C GLU A 115 5.28 1.11 -26.62
N GLU A 116 5.54 0.24 -27.59
CA GLU A 116 4.95 -1.09 -27.66
C GLU A 116 5.32 -1.94 -26.46
N ILE A 117 6.59 -1.93 -26.05
CA ILE A 117 7.07 -2.65 -24.88
C ILE A 117 6.36 -2.14 -23.63
N ALA A 118 6.24 -0.83 -23.47
CA ALA A 118 5.55 -0.23 -22.33
C ALA A 118 4.08 -0.65 -22.26
N ARG A 119 3.37 -0.62 -23.38
CA ARG A 119 1.97 -1.06 -23.45
C ARG A 119 1.81 -2.55 -23.14
N SER A 120 2.70 -3.37 -23.69
CA SER A 120 2.69 -4.81 -23.44
C SER A 120 2.95 -5.13 -21.97
N TRP A 121 3.94 -4.47 -21.38
CA TRP A 121 4.25 -4.62 -19.97
C TRP A 121 3.04 -4.25 -19.10
N ALA A 122 2.44 -3.09 -19.38
CA ALA A 122 1.28 -2.61 -18.63
C ALA A 122 0.10 -3.60 -18.72
N SER A 123 -0.17 -4.11 -19.92
CA SER A 123 -1.24 -5.09 -20.14
C SER A 123 -1.01 -6.40 -19.39
N GLN A 124 0.24 -6.88 -19.34
CA GLN A 124 0.58 -8.18 -18.75
C GLN A 124 0.89 -8.12 -17.26
N HIS A 125 1.47 -7.04 -16.76
CA HIS A 125 2.09 -7.00 -15.43
C HIS A 125 1.59 -5.91 -14.49
N ALA A 126 1.04 -4.81 -14.98
CA ALA A 126 0.70 -3.67 -14.13
C ALA A 126 -0.28 -4.03 -13.00
N SER A 127 -1.29 -4.85 -13.28
CA SER A 127 -2.26 -5.29 -12.28
C SER A 127 -1.61 -6.11 -11.16
N LYS A 128 -0.78 -7.06 -11.54
CA LYS A 128 -0.04 -7.91 -10.58
C LYS A 128 0.98 -7.09 -9.79
N TRP A 129 1.62 -6.11 -10.44
CA TRP A 129 2.55 -5.22 -9.77
C TRP A 129 1.85 -4.39 -8.69
N ARG A 130 0.67 -3.84 -9.00
CA ARG A 130 -0.13 -3.08 -8.03
C ARG A 130 -0.58 -3.94 -6.86
N GLU A 131 -0.99 -5.17 -7.14
CA GLU A 131 -1.35 -6.15 -6.12
C GLU A 131 -0.15 -6.46 -5.21
N TRP A 132 1.01 -6.70 -5.79
CA TRP A 132 2.26 -6.89 -5.05
C TRP A 132 2.61 -5.69 -4.18
N ARG A 133 2.48 -4.47 -4.72
CA ARG A 133 2.71 -3.23 -3.95
C ARG A 133 1.76 -3.14 -2.76
N LEU A 134 0.50 -3.45 -2.95
CA LEU A 134 -0.47 -3.44 -1.86
C LEU A 134 -0.09 -4.44 -0.76
N PHE A 135 0.37 -5.64 -1.12
CA PHE A 135 0.87 -6.62 -0.16
C PHE A 135 2.03 -6.06 0.67
N GLN A 136 2.97 -5.39 0.01
CA GLN A 136 4.10 -4.74 0.70
C GLN A 136 3.62 -3.69 1.69
N LEU A 137 2.68 -2.83 1.28
CA LEU A 137 2.13 -1.78 2.14
C LEU A 137 1.37 -2.35 3.35
N LEU A 138 0.57 -3.39 3.14
CA LEU A 138 -0.14 -4.07 4.23
C LEU A 138 0.84 -4.75 5.19
N TYR A 139 1.93 -5.30 4.69
CA TYR A 139 2.98 -5.89 5.51
C TYR A 139 3.67 -4.82 6.37
N VAL A 140 4.02 -3.69 5.79
CA VAL A 140 4.63 -2.55 6.51
C VAL A 140 3.66 -2.02 7.57
N TRP A 141 2.37 -1.88 7.21
CA TRP A 141 1.34 -1.50 8.18
C TRP A 141 1.31 -2.45 9.37
N GLU A 142 1.30 -3.74 9.14
CA GLU A 142 1.29 -4.74 10.22
C GLU A 142 2.47 -4.57 11.17
N LYS A 143 3.67 -4.32 10.63
CA LYS A 143 4.87 -4.10 11.43
C LYS A 143 4.86 -2.79 12.22
N LYS A 144 4.11 -1.78 11.75
CA LYS A 144 4.09 -0.42 12.31
C LYS A 144 2.78 -0.05 13.01
N ALA A 145 1.79 -0.92 12.98
CA ALA A 145 0.43 -0.63 13.49
C ALA A 145 0.44 -0.08 14.92
N ASP A 146 1.24 -0.67 15.80
CA ASP A 146 1.32 -0.26 17.20
C ASP A 146 1.73 1.20 17.40
N LEU A 147 2.49 1.76 16.47
CA LEU A 147 2.91 3.17 16.52
C LEU A 147 1.76 4.12 16.17
N TYR A 148 0.82 3.67 15.34
CA TYR A 148 -0.26 4.52 14.81
C TYR A 148 -1.57 4.39 15.58
N VAL A 149 -1.80 3.27 16.26
CA VAL A 149 -3.04 3.06 17.02
C VAL A 149 -3.27 4.18 18.03
N PRO A 150 -2.30 4.62 18.85
CA PRO A 150 -2.52 5.73 19.79
C PRO A 150 -2.88 7.04 19.09
N ILE A 151 -2.29 7.32 17.93
CA ILE A 151 -2.54 8.54 17.16
C ILE A 151 -3.95 8.54 16.58
N LEU A 152 -4.40 7.38 16.09
CA LEU A 152 -5.70 7.22 15.44
C LEU A 152 -6.86 7.13 16.44
N THR A 153 -6.59 6.75 17.68
CA THR A 153 -7.61 6.60 18.73
C THR A 153 -7.71 7.78 19.69
N VAL A 154 -6.92 8.83 19.49
CA VAL A 154 -7.02 10.05 20.32
C VAL A 154 -8.42 10.65 20.15
N ASN A 155 -9.10 10.84 21.25
CA ASN A 155 -10.42 11.47 21.28
C ASN A 155 -10.34 12.94 20.90
N ASP A 156 -11.19 13.36 19.95
CA ASP A 156 -11.32 14.72 19.43
C ASP A 156 -11.72 15.77 20.47
N ALA A 157 -11.84 15.43 21.74
CA ALA A 157 -12.25 16.36 22.78
C ALA A 157 -11.31 17.58 22.90
N SER A 158 -10.04 17.44 22.49
CA SER A 158 -9.08 18.53 22.45
C SER A 158 -9.14 19.34 21.15
N GLU A 159 -9.62 18.76 20.07
CA GLU A 159 -9.75 19.42 18.76
C GLU A 159 -11.03 20.27 18.67
N ARG A 160 -12.05 19.97 19.46
CA ARG A 160 -13.30 20.72 19.51
C ARG A 160 -13.21 22.03 20.29
N LYS A 161 -12.10 22.30 20.97
CA LYS A 161 -11.89 23.48 21.79
C LYS A 161 -11.02 24.56 21.13
N SER A 162 -10.61 24.34 19.89
CA SER A 162 -9.82 25.34 19.15
C SER A 162 -10.66 26.10 18.15
#